data_f1537fb2033566fdf540235b1b4e45da
#
_entry.id   f1537fb2033566fdf540235b1b4e45da
#
_cell.length_a   1.000
_cell.length_b   1.000
_cell.length_c   1.000
_cell.angle_alpha   90.00
_cell.angle_beta   90.00
_cell.angle_gamma   90.00
#
_symmetry.space_group_name_H-M   'P 1'
#
loop_
_entity.id
_entity.type
_entity.pdbx_description
1 polymer ?
#
loop_
_entity_poly.entity_id
_entity_poly.type
_entity_poly.pdbx_seq_one_letter_code
_entity_poly.pdbx_strand_id
1 'polypeptide(L)'
;MKEKIFFAHANGFPAEVYSDLFSMLPNFQLDYIPLLAHGKYELKNSWDDIVPEIIDYFESNYTEPVWAIGHSFGAVNLAVAAQQRPELFKGLIMMDPPVLSRKIRCTLAVTQWIGVSQYFMPLAKKSANRSDHFPSREFISSKLRNKFLFKNFSDKSFENYIKYGFSDADNGVKLRFKKEVETRVFALTPPFYKKIVLQVPSYYLYATHGEIADTRPIEKVKHLFPKTTFIAFKGGHLYPFEHTETCVNHIIKIINSKKLNS
;
A
#
# COMPACT_ATOMS: atom_id res chain seq x y z
N MET A 1 0.97 14.04 -24.55
CA MET A 1 0.11 13.53 -23.43
C MET A 1 0.99 13.35 -22.19
N LYS A 2 0.43 13.53 -20.98
CA LYS A 2 1.15 13.22 -19.74
C LYS A 2 1.34 11.71 -19.61
N GLU A 3 2.48 11.28 -19.08
CA GLU A 3 2.72 9.87 -18.78
C GLU A 3 1.81 9.40 -17.65
N LYS A 4 1.17 8.25 -17.83
CA LYS A 4 0.24 7.69 -16.87
C LYS A 4 0.98 6.90 -15.79
N ILE A 5 0.54 7.08 -14.55
CA ILE A 5 0.99 6.32 -13.38
C ILE A 5 -0.24 5.76 -12.67
N PHE A 6 -0.28 4.45 -12.48
CA PHE A 6 -1.26 3.82 -11.61
C PHE A 6 -0.74 3.76 -10.17
N PHE A 7 -1.60 4.12 -9.20
CA PHE A 7 -1.27 4.08 -7.78
C PHE A 7 -2.13 3.08 -7.01
N ALA A 8 -1.48 2.22 -6.20
CA ALA A 8 -2.14 1.27 -5.30
C ALA A 8 -1.83 1.60 -3.83
N HIS A 9 -2.89 1.87 -3.07
CA HIS A 9 -2.81 2.37 -1.70
C HIS A 9 -2.52 1.29 -0.65
N ALA A 10 -2.08 1.71 0.55
CA ALA A 10 -1.90 0.85 1.72
C ALA A 10 -3.25 0.44 2.36
N ASN A 11 -3.23 -0.65 3.13
CA ASN A 11 -4.37 -1.08 3.93
C ASN A 11 -4.83 0.01 4.91
N GLY A 12 -6.12 0.30 4.93
CA GLY A 12 -6.71 1.33 5.81
C GLY A 12 -6.58 2.77 5.33
N PHE A 13 -5.96 3.02 4.16
CA PHE A 13 -5.74 4.34 3.60
C PHE A 13 -6.32 4.42 2.18
N PRO A 14 -7.53 4.99 1.97
CA PRO A 14 -8.04 5.25 0.62
C PRO A 14 -7.04 6.00 -0.26
N ALA A 15 -7.05 5.76 -1.57
CA ALA A 15 -6.05 6.33 -2.48
C ALA A 15 -5.99 7.86 -2.41
N GLU A 16 -7.12 8.54 -2.24
CA GLU A 16 -7.19 10.00 -2.16
C GLU A 16 -6.47 10.59 -0.94
N VAL A 17 -6.18 9.79 0.10
CA VAL A 17 -5.37 10.24 1.24
C VAL A 17 -3.95 10.63 0.79
N TYR A 18 -3.48 10.08 -0.34
CA TYR A 18 -2.18 10.41 -0.95
C TYR A 18 -2.22 11.67 -1.84
N SER A 19 -3.29 12.49 -1.79
CA SER A 19 -3.45 13.67 -2.63
C SER A 19 -2.29 14.67 -2.52
N ASP A 20 -1.62 14.74 -1.37
CA ASP A 20 -0.42 15.56 -1.21
C ASP A 20 0.71 15.05 -2.13
N LEU A 21 0.99 13.75 -2.10
CA LEU A 21 1.96 13.12 -2.99
C LEU A 21 1.57 13.32 -4.47
N PHE A 22 0.30 13.13 -4.80
CA PHE A 22 -0.19 13.27 -6.18
C PHE A 22 -0.04 14.71 -6.70
N SER A 23 -0.29 15.71 -5.86
CA SER A 23 -0.17 17.14 -6.21
C SER A 23 1.26 17.54 -6.58
N MET A 24 2.25 16.83 -6.07
CA MET A 24 3.67 17.06 -6.35
C MET A 24 4.18 16.32 -7.61
N LEU A 25 3.28 15.62 -8.33
CA LEU A 25 3.56 14.93 -9.59
C LEU A 25 2.77 15.54 -10.78
N PRO A 26 2.81 16.88 -10.99
CA PRO A 26 1.92 17.57 -11.94
C PRO A 26 2.15 17.20 -13.42
N ASN A 27 3.33 16.64 -13.72
CA ASN A 27 3.70 16.23 -15.09
C ASN A 27 3.20 14.83 -15.45
N PHE A 28 2.57 14.13 -14.50
CA PHE A 28 2.00 12.79 -14.67
C PHE A 28 0.48 12.83 -14.55
N GLN A 29 -0.18 11.85 -15.16
CA GLN A 29 -1.57 11.54 -14.90
C GLN A 29 -1.63 10.39 -13.89
N LEU A 30 -2.17 10.67 -12.71
CA LEU A 30 -2.32 9.69 -11.62
C LEU A 30 -3.69 9.04 -11.70
N ASP A 31 -3.72 7.74 -11.91
CA ASP A 31 -4.92 6.92 -11.88
C ASP A 31 -4.84 5.93 -10.69
N TYR A 32 -5.97 5.59 -10.09
CA TYR A 32 -6.02 4.67 -8.95
C TYR A 32 -7.39 4.02 -8.78
N ILE A 33 -7.42 2.89 -8.08
CA ILE A 33 -8.65 2.35 -7.51
C ILE A 33 -8.82 2.99 -6.12
N PRO A 34 -9.93 3.72 -5.86
CA PRO A 34 -10.12 4.45 -4.60
C PRO A 34 -9.99 3.58 -3.35
N LEU A 35 -10.54 2.37 -3.42
CA LEU A 35 -10.60 1.41 -2.31
C LEU A 35 -10.36 -0.01 -2.86
N LEU A 36 -9.11 -0.49 -2.80
CA LEU A 36 -8.77 -1.87 -3.15
C LEU A 36 -9.50 -2.87 -2.24
N ALA A 37 -9.91 -4.01 -2.79
CA ALA A 37 -10.63 -5.07 -2.09
C ALA A 37 -12.03 -4.68 -1.56
N HIS A 38 -12.65 -3.62 -2.10
CA HIS A 38 -14.00 -3.18 -1.72
C HIS A 38 -15.03 -3.41 -2.83
N GLY A 39 -14.61 -3.88 -4.00
CA GLY A 39 -15.44 -4.19 -5.16
C GLY A 39 -15.89 -5.65 -5.20
N LYS A 40 -15.96 -6.19 -6.40
CA LYS A 40 -16.35 -7.59 -6.67
C LYS A 40 -15.30 -8.63 -6.27
N TYR A 41 -14.04 -8.19 -6.05
CA TYR A 41 -12.94 -9.06 -5.65
C TYR A 41 -12.79 -9.08 -4.14
N GLU A 42 -12.87 -10.26 -3.56
CA GLU A 42 -12.86 -10.44 -2.11
C GLU A 42 -11.56 -11.10 -1.65
N LEU A 43 -11.04 -10.62 -0.54
CA LEU A 43 -9.96 -11.29 0.18
C LEU A 43 -10.49 -12.58 0.84
N LYS A 44 -10.06 -13.73 0.36
CA LYS A 44 -10.48 -15.05 0.87
C LYS A 44 -9.37 -15.77 1.64
N ASN A 45 -8.23 -15.97 1.00
CA ASN A 45 -7.14 -16.80 1.51
C ASN A 45 -5.82 -16.05 1.63
N SER A 46 -5.56 -15.08 0.75
CA SER A 46 -4.30 -14.36 0.66
C SER A 46 -4.53 -12.94 0.12
N TRP A 47 -3.51 -12.09 0.21
CA TRP A 47 -3.59 -10.73 -0.33
C TRP A 47 -3.70 -10.70 -1.85
N ASP A 48 -3.15 -11.69 -2.54
CA ASP A 48 -3.19 -11.80 -3.99
C ASP A 48 -4.56 -12.20 -4.56
N ASP A 49 -5.54 -12.51 -3.72
CA ASP A 49 -6.92 -12.72 -4.15
C ASP A 49 -7.51 -11.49 -4.88
N ILE A 50 -6.98 -10.28 -4.63
CA ILE A 50 -7.42 -9.04 -5.28
C ILE A 50 -6.54 -8.61 -6.46
N VAL A 51 -5.53 -9.40 -6.82
CA VAL A 51 -4.71 -9.11 -8.01
C VAL A 51 -5.53 -9.01 -9.29
N PRO A 52 -6.55 -9.85 -9.52
CA PRO A 52 -7.46 -9.69 -10.66
C PRO A 52 -8.16 -8.33 -10.72
N GLU A 53 -8.43 -7.66 -9.57
CA GLU A 53 -9.00 -6.29 -9.55
C GLU A 53 -8.07 -5.29 -10.24
N ILE A 54 -6.77 -5.41 -9.98
CA ILE A 54 -5.73 -4.56 -10.58
C ILE A 54 -5.57 -4.87 -12.07
N ILE A 55 -5.51 -6.15 -12.43
CA ILE A 55 -5.33 -6.59 -13.82
C ILE A 55 -6.52 -6.13 -14.67
N ASP A 56 -7.76 -6.38 -14.22
CA ASP A 56 -8.97 -5.93 -14.91
C ASP A 56 -9.01 -4.40 -15.07
N TYR A 57 -8.55 -3.66 -14.05
CA TYR A 57 -8.46 -2.20 -14.15
C TYR A 57 -7.48 -1.78 -15.23
N PHE A 58 -6.29 -2.41 -15.30
CA PHE A 58 -5.27 -2.10 -16.31
C PHE A 58 -5.79 -2.41 -17.72
N GLU A 59 -6.34 -3.60 -17.93
CA GLU A 59 -6.88 -4.02 -19.24
C GLU A 59 -8.03 -3.14 -19.72
N SER A 60 -8.84 -2.63 -18.79
CA SER A 60 -9.98 -1.77 -19.13
C SER A 60 -9.62 -0.30 -19.38
N ASN A 61 -8.50 0.20 -18.85
CA ASN A 61 -8.19 1.64 -18.85
C ASN A 61 -6.90 2.00 -19.60
N TYR A 62 -6.07 1.02 -19.96
CA TYR A 62 -4.78 1.28 -20.60
C TYR A 62 -4.62 0.45 -21.86
N THR A 63 -4.19 1.11 -22.94
CA THR A 63 -3.80 0.49 -24.20
C THR A 63 -2.29 0.28 -24.30
N GLU A 64 -1.52 0.91 -23.43
CA GLU A 64 -0.06 0.87 -23.36
C GLU A 64 0.39 0.57 -21.93
N PRO A 65 1.57 -0.05 -21.74
CA PRO A 65 2.12 -0.28 -20.42
C PRO A 65 2.29 1.02 -19.64
N VAL A 66 1.99 0.99 -18.34
CA VAL A 66 2.08 2.16 -17.46
C VAL A 66 3.05 1.95 -16.29
N TRP A 67 3.58 3.03 -15.74
CA TRP A 67 4.26 2.97 -14.47
C TRP A 67 3.25 2.65 -13.35
N ALA A 68 3.64 1.77 -12.44
CA ALA A 68 2.85 1.48 -11.26
C ALA A 68 3.63 1.82 -9.99
N ILE A 69 2.95 2.45 -9.04
CA ILE A 69 3.49 2.79 -7.72
C ILE A 69 2.57 2.21 -6.68
N GLY A 70 3.10 1.45 -5.73
CA GLY A 70 2.30 0.89 -4.66
C GLY A 70 2.90 1.14 -3.29
N HIS A 71 2.06 1.31 -2.28
CA HIS A 71 2.47 1.39 -0.89
C HIS A 71 1.96 0.18 -0.11
N SER A 72 2.86 -0.45 0.66
CA SER A 72 2.49 -1.52 1.59
C SER A 72 1.66 -2.64 0.92
N PHE A 73 0.41 -2.83 1.30
CA PHE A 73 -0.54 -3.78 0.72
C PHE A 73 -0.67 -3.63 -0.80
N GLY A 74 -0.82 -2.38 -1.28
CA GLY A 74 -0.88 -2.10 -2.72
C GLY A 74 0.40 -2.47 -3.46
N ALA A 75 1.57 -2.25 -2.85
CA ALA A 75 2.85 -2.63 -3.44
C ALA A 75 3.01 -4.15 -3.59
N VAL A 76 2.52 -4.92 -2.61
CA VAL A 76 2.51 -6.39 -2.66
C VAL A 76 1.67 -6.88 -3.84
N ASN A 77 0.45 -6.35 -3.98
CA ASN A 77 -0.47 -6.77 -5.04
C ASN A 77 0.03 -6.37 -6.43
N LEU A 78 0.62 -5.18 -6.58
CA LEU A 78 1.27 -4.77 -7.83
C LEU A 78 2.46 -5.65 -8.20
N ALA A 79 3.26 -6.10 -7.23
CA ALA A 79 4.38 -7.00 -7.51
C ALA A 79 3.90 -8.35 -8.05
N VAL A 80 2.81 -8.89 -7.51
CA VAL A 80 2.20 -10.13 -8.00
C VAL A 80 1.56 -9.91 -9.39
N ALA A 81 0.83 -8.81 -9.58
CA ALA A 81 0.25 -8.45 -10.88
C ALA A 81 1.33 -8.31 -11.96
N ALA A 82 2.44 -7.61 -11.67
CA ALA A 82 3.56 -7.43 -12.60
C ALA A 82 4.33 -8.72 -12.88
N GLN A 83 4.32 -9.69 -11.96
CA GLN A 83 4.87 -11.02 -12.20
C GLN A 83 3.96 -11.85 -13.11
N GLN A 84 2.65 -11.74 -12.96
CA GLN A 84 1.66 -12.48 -13.76
C GLN A 84 1.48 -11.89 -15.16
N ARG A 85 1.47 -10.56 -15.28
CA ARG A 85 1.17 -9.82 -16.50
C ARG A 85 2.20 -8.69 -16.71
N PRO A 86 3.49 -9.03 -16.94
CA PRO A 86 4.56 -8.03 -17.07
C PRO A 86 4.34 -7.03 -18.21
N GLU A 87 3.64 -7.43 -19.27
CA GLU A 87 3.33 -6.59 -20.43
C GLU A 87 2.43 -5.39 -20.11
N LEU A 88 1.73 -5.39 -19.00
CA LEU A 88 0.89 -4.26 -18.56
C LEU A 88 1.72 -3.15 -17.89
N PHE A 89 2.96 -3.43 -17.52
CA PHE A 89 3.79 -2.57 -16.69
C PHE A 89 5.00 -2.03 -17.46
N LYS A 90 5.15 -0.72 -17.49
CA LYS A 90 6.38 -0.04 -17.95
C LYS A 90 7.48 -0.10 -16.89
N GLY A 91 7.09 -0.12 -15.63
CA GLY A 91 7.96 -0.26 -14.47
C GLY A 91 7.16 -0.24 -13.17
N LEU A 92 7.79 -0.64 -12.08
CA LEU A 92 7.16 -0.79 -10.76
C LEU A 92 8.00 -0.14 -9.67
N ILE A 93 7.38 0.73 -8.87
CA ILE A 93 7.97 1.31 -7.65
C ILE A 93 7.17 0.81 -6.45
N MET A 94 7.82 0.02 -5.61
CA MET A 94 7.25 -0.55 -4.41
C MET A 94 7.70 0.24 -3.17
N MET A 95 6.78 0.94 -2.53
CA MET A 95 7.01 1.67 -1.30
C MET A 95 6.72 0.77 -0.11
N ASP A 96 7.76 0.29 0.49
CA ASP A 96 7.80 -0.52 1.71
C ASP A 96 6.82 -1.70 1.78
N PRO A 97 6.79 -2.60 0.75
CA PRO A 97 5.96 -3.79 0.82
C PRO A 97 6.41 -4.68 1.99
N PRO A 98 5.49 -5.14 2.84
CA PRO A 98 5.85 -5.99 3.98
C PRO A 98 6.23 -7.40 3.52
N VAL A 99 7.35 -7.89 4.04
CA VAL A 99 7.78 -9.29 3.90
C VAL A 99 7.86 -9.90 5.28
N LEU A 100 6.94 -10.78 5.59
CA LEU A 100 6.84 -11.41 6.89
C LEU A 100 7.90 -12.49 7.09
N SER A 101 8.43 -12.59 8.29
CA SER A 101 9.34 -13.68 8.66
C SER A 101 8.66 -15.05 8.53
N ARG A 102 9.46 -16.12 8.33
CA ARG A 102 8.91 -17.48 8.23
C ARG A 102 8.06 -17.86 9.46
N LYS A 103 8.50 -17.45 10.66
CA LYS A 103 7.76 -17.72 11.91
C LYS A 103 6.36 -17.11 11.86
N ILE A 104 6.26 -15.82 11.55
CA ILE A 104 4.96 -15.11 11.47
C ILE A 104 4.08 -15.74 10.39
N ARG A 105 4.64 -16.06 9.22
CA ARG A 105 3.87 -16.71 8.13
C ARG A 105 3.32 -18.08 8.53
N CYS A 106 4.13 -18.92 9.21
CA CYS A 106 3.66 -20.22 9.70
C CYS A 106 2.55 -20.04 10.75
N THR A 107 2.71 -19.08 11.68
CA THR A 107 1.66 -18.79 12.66
C THR A 107 0.38 -18.34 11.98
N LEU A 108 0.46 -17.41 11.01
CA LEU A 108 -0.69 -16.95 10.23
C LEU A 108 -1.35 -18.12 9.49
N ALA A 109 -0.58 -18.96 8.80
CA ALA A 109 -1.12 -20.09 8.03
C ALA A 109 -1.89 -21.07 8.95
N VAL A 110 -1.33 -21.42 10.11
CA VAL A 110 -2.00 -22.30 11.09
C VAL A 110 -3.26 -21.65 11.64
N THR A 111 -3.17 -20.41 12.12
CA THR A 111 -4.32 -19.70 12.70
C THR A 111 -5.41 -19.40 11.68
N GLN A 112 -5.03 -19.19 10.42
CA GLN A 112 -5.96 -19.04 9.29
C GLN A 112 -6.68 -20.35 8.98
N TRP A 113 -5.94 -21.47 8.96
CA TRP A 113 -6.50 -22.81 8.72
C TRP A 113 -7.57 -23.18 9.75
N ILE A 114 -7.35 -22.86 11.04
CA ILE A 114 -8.34 -23.08 12.11
C ILE A 114 -9.35 -21.94 12.27
N GLY A 115 -9.33 -20.91 11.39
CA GLY A 115 -10.32 -19.83 11.37
C GLY A 115 -10.18 -18.75 12.45
N VAL A 116 -9.05 -18.69 13.17
CA VAL A 116 -8.87 -17.79 14.34
C VAL A 116 -7.84 -16.68 14.14
N SER A 117 -7.27 -16.52 12.94
CA SER A 117 -6.17 -15.59 12.67
C SER A 117 -6.50 -14.14 13.08
N GLN A 118 -7.72 -13.69 12.91
CA GLN A 118 -8.18 -12.34 13.30
C GLN A 118 -8.07 -12.08 14.83
N TYR A 119 -8.10 -13.11 15.65
CA TYR A 119 -8.00 -12.99 17.12
C TYR A 119 -6.55 -13.05 17.59
N PHE A 120 -5.66 -13.71 16.85
CA PHE A 120 -4.25 -13.87 17.20
C PHE A 120 -3.35 -12.78 16.64
N MET A 121 -3.74 -12.12 15.56
CA MET A 121 -2.95 -11.03 14.98
C MET A 121 -3.29 -9.70 15.64
N PRO A 122 -2.34 -9.05 16.33
CA PRO A 122 -2.61 -7.80 17.08
C PRO A 122 -3.25 -6.69 16.26
N LEU A 123 -2.77 -6.50 15.00
CA LEU A 123 -3.32 -5.48 14.10
C LEU A 123 -4.73 -5.84 13.63
N ALA A 124 -5.00 -7.11 13.32
CA ALA A 124 -6.35 -7.57 12.96
C ALA A 124 -7.33 -7.35 14.12
N LYS A 125 -6.95 -7.76 15.34
CA LYS A 125 -7.77 -7.53 16.54
C LYS A 125 -8.02 -6.04 16.78
N LYS A 126 -7.00 -5.20 16.63
CA LYS A 126 -7.14 -3.74 16.80
C LYS A 126 -8.08 -3.15 15.75
N SER A 127 -7.97 -3.57 14.50
CA SER A 127 -8.83 -3.12 13.41
C SER A 127 -10.28 -3.57 13.61
N ALA A 128 -10.52 -4.83 13.99
CA ALA A 128 -11.87 -5.35 14.25
C ALA A 128 -12.61 -4.58 15.36
N ASN A 129 -11.88 -4.14 16.40
CA ASN A 129 -12.43 -3.46 17.57
C ASN A 129 -12.45 -1.93 17.46
N ARG A 130 -11.96 -1.35 16.33
CA ARG A 130 -11.99 0.12 16.19
C ARG A 130 -13.40 0.62 15.87
N SER A 131 -13.72 1.82 16.37
CA SER A 131 -14.94 2.52 15.97
C SER A 131 -14.87 2.88 14.48
N ASP A 132 -15.97 2.77 13.78
CA ASP A 132 -16.14 3.14 12.37
C ASP A 132 -17.07 4.33 12.17
N HIS A 133 -17.78 4.79 13.21
CA HIS A 133 -18.63 5.98 13.24
C HIS A 133 -18.17 6.97 14.28
N PHE A 134 -18.24 8.26 13.96
CA PHE A 134 -17.77 9.36 14.79
C PHE A 134 -18.67 10.58 14.63
N PRO A 135 -18.75 11.45 15.67
CA PRO A 135 -19.63 12.63 15.62
C PRO A 135 -19.27 13.62 14.52
N SER A 136 -17.97 13.87 14.28
CA SER A 136 -17.50 14.80 13.24
C SER A 136 -16.05 14.56 12.87
N ARG A 137 -15.57 15.22 11.80
CA ARG A 137 -14.17 15.23 11.38
C ARG A 137 -13.27 15.92 12.40
N GLU A 138 -13.74 17.00 13.04
CA GLU A 138 -13.01 17.74 14.07
C GLU A 138 -12.77 16.85 15.29
N PHE A 139 -13.78 16.08 15.71
CA PHE A 139 -13.64 15.11 16.78
C PHE A 139 -12.58 14.05 16.46
N ILE A 140 -12.56 13.53 15.22
CA ILE A 140 -11.55 12.55 14.79
C ILE A 140 -10.17 13.21 14.79
N SER A 141 -10.04 14.38 14.20
CA SER A 141 -8.79 15.14 14.12
C SER A 141 -8.16 15.33 15.51
N SER A 142 -8.95 15.83 16.47
CA SER A 142 -8.47 16.00 17.86
C SER A 142 -8.03 14.69 18.53
N LYS A 143 -8.74 13.60 18.27
CA LYS A 143 -8.40 12.28 18.82
C LYS A 143 -7.20 11.59 18.17
N LEU A 144 -7.00 11.78 16.86
CA LEU A 144 -6.01 11.02 16.12
C LEU A 144 -4.66 11.72 15.97
N ARG A 145 -4.60 13.07 15.94
CA ARG A 145 -3.36 13.81 15.65
C ARG A 145 -2.17 13.35 16.51
N ASN A 146 -2.39 13.11 17.79
CA ASN A 146 -1.35 12.73 18.74
C ASN A 146 -1.18 11.21 18.90
N LYS A 147 -1.91 10.39 18.13
CA LYS A 147 -1.73 8.94 18.15
C LYS A 147 -0.44 8.55 17.42
N PHE A 148 0.21 7.50 17.92
CA PHE A 148 1.49 7.00 17.39
C PHE A 148 1.52 6.90 15.85
N LEU A 149 0.42 6.43 15.25
CA LEU A 149 0.31 6.24 13.80
C LEU A 149 0.37 7.57 13.02
N PHE A 150 -0.14 8.67 13.59
CA PHE A 150 -0.35 9.94 12.87
C PHE A 150 0.55 11.08 13.34
N LYS A 151 1.25 10.91 14.46
CA LYS A 151 2.03 11.99 15.09
C LYS A 151 3.12 12.57 14.18
N ASN A 152 3.66 11.76 13.28
CA ASN A 152 4.73 12.16 12.36
C ASN A 152 4.22 12.54 10.95
N PHE A 153 2.92 12.40 10.66
CA PHE A 153 2.36 12.87 9.39
C PHE A 153 2.59 14.37 9.22
N SER A 154 2.91 14.82 8.00
CA SER A 154 2.80 16.23 7.67
C SER A 154 1.36 16.72 7.94
N ASP A 155 1.19 17.99 8.23
CA ASP A 155 -0.16 18.55 8.48
C ASP A 155 -1.08 18.29 7.30
N LYS A 156 -0.59 18.48 6.08
CA LYS A 156 -1.34 18.26 4.85
C LYS A 156 -1.73 16.77 4.64
N SER A 157 -0.81 15.85 4.91
CA SER A 157 -1.12 14.41 4.86
C SER A 157 -2.16 14.01 5.90
N PHE A 158 -2.08 14.58 7.09
CA PHE A 158 -3.06 14.34 8.14
C PHE A 158 -4.43 14.93 7.80
N GLU A 159 -4.50 16.18 7.29
CA GLU A 159 -5.73 16.78 6.79
C GLU A 159 -6.36 15.94 5.67
N ASN A 160 -5.56 15.44 4.72
CA ASN A 160 -6.04 14.53 3.68
C ASN A 160 -6.60 13.24 4.25
N TYR A 161 -5.97 12.67 5.31
CA TYR A 161 -6.52 11.50 5.98
C TYR A 161 -7.89 11.80 6.62
N ILE A 162 -8.04 12.94 7.30
CA ILE A 162 -9.32 13.35 7.88
C ILE A 162 -10.38 13.59 6.80
N LYS A 163 -9.99 14.20 5.68
CA LYS A 163 -10.90 14.52 4.57
C LYS A 163 -11.35 13.28 3.81
N TYR A 164 -10.42 12.42 3.42
CA TYR A 164 -10.68 11.33 2.47
C TYR A 164 -10.78 9.95 3.13
N GLY A 165 -10.32 9.80 4.36
CA GLY A 165 -10.45 8.56 5.13
C GLY A 165 -11.86 8.31 5.67
N PHE A 166 -12.72 9.36 5.65
CA PHE A 166 -14.08 9.31 6.18
C PHE A 166 -15.07 9.87 5.18
N SER A 167 -16.28 9.31 5.15
CA SER A 167 -17.44 9.81 4.41
C SER A 167 -18.51 10.32 5.38
N ASP A 168 -19.34 11.24 4.91
CA ASP A 168 -20.48 11.70 5.67
C ASP A 168 -21.49 10.56 5.92
N ALA A 169 -22.16 10.61 7.04
CA ALA A 169 -23.21 9.69 7.49
C ALA A 169 -24.31 10.50 8.19
N ASP A 170 -25.52 9.93 8.32
CA ASP A 170 -26.69 10.63 8.85
C ASP A 170 -26.45 11.32 10.21
N ASN A 171 -25.63 10.73 11.07
CA ASN A 171 -25.28 11.27 12.37
C ASN A 171 -23.76 11.39 12.53
N GLY A 172 -23.11 12.18 11.65
CA GLY A 172 -21.68 12.41 11.72
C GLY A 172 -20.90 11.86 10.53
N VAL A 173 -19.84 11.12 10.77
CA VAL A 173 -18.96 10.57 9.72
C VAL A 173 -18.58 9.12 10.01
N LYS A 174 -18.33 8.35 8.93
CA LYS A 174 -17.89 6.94 9.02
C LYS A 174 -16.62 6.68 8.23
N LEU A 175 -15.90 5.65 8.62
CA LEU A 175 -14.75 5.17 7.86
C LEU A 175 -15.15 4.81 6.43
N ARG A 176 -14.40 5.32 5.44
CA ARG A 176 -14.54 4.89 4.03
C ARG A 176 -13.95 3.51 3.80
N PHE A 177 -12.77 3.27 4.37
CA PHE A 177 -12.16 1.94 4.31
C PHE A 177 -12.83 1.04 5.34
N LYS A 178 -13.56 0.04 4.88
CA LYS A 178 -14.32 -0.87 5.76
C LYS A 178 -13.39 -1.58 6.71
N LYS A 179 -13.70 -1.53 8.02
CA LYS A 179 -12.88 -2.20 9.06
C LYS A 179 -12.79 -3.72 8.87
N GLU A 180 -13.82 -4.33 8.28
CA GLU A 180 -13.87 -5.75 7.96
C GLU A 180 -12.78 -6.11 6.93
N VAL A 181 -12.63 -5.29 5.87
CA VAL A 181 -11.58 -5.45 4.86
C VAL A 181 -10.20 -5.23 5.48
N GLU A 182 -10.04 -4.15 6.27
CA GLU A 182 -8.77 -3.85 6.96
C GLU A 182 -8.36 -5.00 7.87
N THR A 183 -9.30 -5.52 8.67
CA THR A 183 -9.10 -6.68 9.54
C THR A 183 -8.67 -7.91 8.76
N ARG A 184 -9.34 -8.17 7.63
CA ARG A 184 -9.05 -9.31 6.77
C ARG A 184 -7.63 -9.24 6.18
N VAL A 185 -7.20 -8.07 5.71
CA VAL A 185 -5.81 -7.89 5.25
C VAL A 185 -4.81 -8.24 6.35
N PHE A 186 -5.02 -7.79 7.60
CA PHE A 186 -4.12 -8.12 8.70
C PHE A 186 -4.21 -9.58 9.17
N ALA A 187 -5.32 -10.26 8.90
CA ALA A 187 -5.53 -11.66 9.26
C ALA A 187 -5.05 -12.65 8.20
N LEU A 188 -4.75 -12.19 6.99
CA LEU A 188 -4.32 -13.01 5.86
C LEU A 188 -2.81 -12.94 5.62
N THR A 189 -2.28 -13.95 4.96
CA THR A 189 -0.87 -14.05 4.63
C THR A 189 -0.56 -13.31 3.33
N PRO A 190 0.46 -12.42 3.30
CA PRO A 190 0.99 -11.91 2.03
C PRO A 190 1.62 -13.03 1.20
N PRO A 191 1.58 -12.96 -0.16
CA PRO A 191 2.01 -14.06 -1.04
C PRO A 191 3.52 -14.26 -1.13
N PHE A 192 4.35 -13.44 -0.49
CA PHE A 192 5.82 -13.47 -0.61
C PHE A 192 6.47 -14.62 0.15
N TYR A 193 6.19 -15.85 -0.26
CA TYR A 193 6.87 -17.07 0.21
C TYR A 193 7.76 -17.72 -0.86
N LYS A 194 7.65 -17.30 -2.11
CA LYS A 194 8.47 -17.70 -3.25
C LYS A 194 9.18 -16.50 -3.83
N LYS A 195 10.18 -16.73 -4.67
CA LYS A 195 10.86 -15.66 -5.42
C LYS A 195 9.88 -14.96 -6.35
N ILE A 196 9.91 -13.64 -6.33
CA ILE A 196 9.20 -12.75 -7.26
C ILE A 196 10.24 -12.25 -8.28
N VAL A 197 10.16 -12.77 -9.49
CA VAL A 197 11.10 -12.42 -10.56
C VAL A 197 10.38 -11.49 -11.53
N LEU A 198 10.52 -10.19 -11.29
CA LEU A 198 9.93 -9.16 -12.14
C LEU A 198 10.72 -9.01 -13.45
N GLN A 199 10.01 -9.00 -14.58
CA GLN A 199 10.60 -8.84 -15.91
C GLN A 199 10.66 -7.37 -16.33
N VAL A 200 10.09 -6.49 -15.55
CA VAL A 200 10.07 -5.04 -15.77
C VAL A 200 11.02 -4.31 -14.83
N PRO A 201 11.50 -3.11 -15.14
CA PRO A 201 12.25 -2.27 -14.21
C PRO A 201 11.52 -2.14 -12.89
N SER A 202 12.11 -2.59 -11.81
CA SER A 202 11.45 -2.63 -10.51
C SER A 202 12.33 -2.09 -9.39
N TYR A 203 11.70 -1.35 -8.48
CA TYR A 203 12.37 -0.65 -7.39
C TYR A 203 11.66 -0.93 -6.07
N TYR A 204 12.43 -1.27 -5.06
CA TYR A 204 11.96 -1.52 -3.70
C TYR A 204 12.52 -0.44 -2.78
N LEU A 205 11.68 0.54 -2.42
CA LEU A 205 12.03 1.60 -1.47
C LEU A 205 11.67 1.10 -0.07
N TYR A 206 12.67 0.77 0.74
CA TYR A 206 12.43 0.21 2.06
C TYR A 206 12.71 1.20 3.19
N ALA A 207 11.79 1.27 4.16
CA ALA A 207 11.96 2.05 5.37
C ALA A 207 13.16 1.53 6.19
N THR A 208 13.95 2.45 6.76
CA THR A 208 15.14 2.11 7.57
C THR A 208 14.89 2.20 9.08
N HIS A 209 13.70 2.65 9.52
CA HIS A 209 13.34 2.83 10.93
C HIS A 209 11.96 2.24 11.25
N GLY A 210 11.76 1.89 12.52
CA GLY A 210 10.48 1.44 13.06
C GLY A 210 10.29 -0.09 13.02
N GLU A 211 9.23 -0.57 13.64
CA GLU A 211 8.99 -2.01 13.92
C GLU A 211 9.09 -2.90 12.67
N ILE A 212 8.59 -2.43 11.52
CA ILE A 212 8.65 -3.21 10.27
C ILE A 212 10.08 -3.28 9.75
N ALA A 213 10.84 -2.18 9.82
CA ALA A 213 12.24 -2.14 9.39
C ALA A 213 13.13 -3.00 10.31
N ASP A 214 12.94 -2.86 11.63
CA ASP A 214 13.75 -3.54 12.65
C ASP A 214 13.58 -5.07 12.61
N THR A 215 12.43 -5.55 12.18
CA THR A 215 12.14 -6.99 12.04
C THR A 215 12.41 -7.55 10.65
N ARG A 216 12.73 -6.69 9.67
CA ARG A 216 12.94 -7.08 8.27
C ARG A 216 14.38 -7.51 8.01
N PRO A 217 14.64 -8.77 7.69
CA PRO A 217 15.94 -9.20 7.22
C PRO A 217 16.13 -8.78 5.75
N ILE A 218 16.58 -7.54 5.49
CA ILE A 218 16.63 -6.96 4.14
C ILE A 218 17.39 -7.84 3.13
N GLU A 219 18.45 -8.51 3.54
CA GLU A 219 19.20 -9.41 2.66
C GLU A 219 18.35 -10.61 2.23
N LYS A 220 17.49 -11.13 3.10
CA LYS A 220 16.52 -12.19 2.71
C LYS A 220 15.46 -11.67 1.78
N VAL A 221 15.04 -10.40 1.94
CA VAL A 221 14.09 -9.75 1.02
C VAL A 221 14.72 -9.60 -0.37
N LYS A 222 15.98 -9.20 -0.46
CA LYS A 222 16.71 -9.14 -1.74
C LYS A 222 16.72 -10.49 -2.48
N HIS A 223 16.87 -11.60 -1.75
CA HIS A 223 16.77 -12.93 -2.36
C HIS A 223 15.38 -13.28 -2.90
N LEU A 224 14.33 -12.68 -2.34
CA LEU A 224 12.96 -12.86 -2.87
C LEU A 224 12.72 -12.04 -4.14
N PHE A 225 13.43 -10.92 -4.31
CA PHE A 225 13.31 -10.02 -5.45
C PHE A 225 14.65 -9.83 -6.21
N PRO A 226 15.19 -10.88 -6.85
CA PRO A 226 16.58 -10.91 -7.33
C PRO A 226 16.88 -9.92 -8.47
N LYS A 227 15.86 -9.44 -9.20
CA LYS A 227 16.00 -8.48 -10.32
C LYS A 227 15.55 -7.07 -9.95
N THR A 228 15.29 -6.79 -8.68
CA THR A 228 14.77 -5.51 -8.21
C THR A 228 15.88 -4.63 -7.64
N THR A 229 15.85 -3.35 -7.95
CA THR A 229 16.76 -2.35 -7.36
C THR A 229 16.25 -1.94 -5.98
N PHE A 230 17.09 -2.08 -4.96
CA PHE A 230 16.75 -1.71 -3.58
C PHE A 230 17.27 -0.32 -3.24
N ILE A 231 16.40 0.52 -2.67
CA ILE A 231 16.72 1.88 -2.25
C ILE A 231 16.30 2.04 -0.79
N ALA A 232 17.27 2.38 0.07
CA ALA A 232 16.98 2.70 1.46
C ALA A 232 16.29 4.05 1.57
N PHE A 233 15.17 4.11 2.26
CA PHE A 233 14.45 5.34 2.56
C PHE A 233 14.58 5.65 4.06
N LYS A 234 15.13 6.82 4.41
CA LYS A 234 15.27 7.25 5.80
C LYS A 234 13.92 7.68 6.37
N GLY A 235 13.21 6.76 7.00
CA GLY A 235 11.88 6.99 7.55
C GLY A 235 11.26 5.68 8.06
N GLY A 236 10.05 5.78 8.61
CA GLY A 236 9.19 4.66 9.02
C GLY A 236 8.35 4.13 7.86
N HIS A 237 7.52 3.10 8.15
CA HIS A 237 6.64 2.49 7.14
C HIS A 237 5.70 3.49 6.44
N LEU A 238 5.31 4.55 7.14
CA LEU A 238 4.37 5.56 6.64
C LEU A 238 5.08 6.80 6.05
N TYR A 239 6.33 6.66 5.64
CA TYR A 239 7.11 7.75 5.05
C TYR A 239 6.44 8.48 3.88
N PRO A 240 5.53 7.90 3.07
CA PRO A 240 4.81 8.67 2.05
C PRO A 240 3.96 9.81 2.62
N PHE A 241 3.58 9.72 3.90
CA PHE A 241 2.83 10.75 4.62
C PHE A 241 3.70 11.61 5.55
N GLU A 242 4.85 11.08 5.97
CA GLU A 242 5.77 11.74 6.88
C GLU A 242 6.81 12.58 6.13
N HIS A 243 7.25 12.12 4.96
CA HIS A 243 8.31 12.68 4.12
C HIS A 243 7.91 12.72 2.65
N THR A 244 6.73 13.28 2.35
CA THR A 244 6.08 13.26 1.03
C THR A 244 6.99 13.79 -0.07
N GLU A 245 7.62 14.96 0.13
CA GLU A 245 8.51 15.57 -0.86
C GLU A 245 9.72 14.67 -1.20
N THR A 246 10.37 14.12 -0.19
CA THR A 246 11.50 13.19 -0.38
C THR A 246 11.06 11.95 -1.15
N CYS A 247 9.87 11.43 -0.84
CA CYS A 247 9.28 10.30 -1.55
C CYS A 247 9.05 10.61 -3.03
N VAL A 248 8.46 11.76 -3.33
CA VAL A 248 8.24 12.26 -4.70
C VAL A 248 9.55 12.42 -5.47
N ASN A 249 10.58 12.97 -4.85
CA ASN A 249 11.90 13.13 -5.46
C ASN A 249 12.51 11.78 -5.88
N HIS A 250 12.37 10.74 -5.05
CA HIS A 250 12.76 9.37 -5.43
C HIS A 250 11.96 8.85 -6.63
N ILE A 251 10.63 9.03 -6.63
CA ILE A 251 9.75 8.61 -7.73
C ILE A 251 10.18 9.26 -9.04
N ILE A 252 10.32 10.59 -9.06
CA ILE A 252 10.71 11.36 -10.24
C ILE A 252 12.09 10.93 -10.75
N LYS A 253 13.06 10.78 -9.85
CA LYS A 253 14.42 10.33 -10.19
C LYS A 253 14.41 8.95 -10.86
N ILE A 254 13.63 8.00 -10.32
CA ILE A 254 13.50 6.66 -10.87
C ILE A 254 12.92 6.69 -12.28
N ILE A 255 11.78 7.37 -12.45
CA ILE A 255 11.09 7.40 -13.74
C ILE A 255 11.95 8.09 -14.81
N ASN A 256 12.59 9.23 -14.47
CA ASN A 256 13.42 9.97 -15.41
C ASN A 256 14.72 9.23 -15.76
N SER A 257 15.32 8.48 -14.84
CA SER A 257 16.54 7.71 -15.13
C SER A 257 16.33 6.64 -16.23
N LYS A 258 15.11 6.18 -16.44
CA LYS A 258 14.76 5.23 -17.50
C LYS A 258 14.46 5.88 -18.84
N LYS A 259 14.00 7.14 -18.83
CA LYS A 259 13.81 7.90 -20.08
C LYS A 259 15.12 8.23 -20.79
N LEU A 260 16.23 8.31 -20.05
CA LEU A 260 17.56 8.60 -20.62
C LEU A 260 18.26 7.36 -21.20
N ASN A 261 17.74 6.16 -20.93
CA ASN A 261 18.33 4.87 -21.32
C ASN A 261 17.43 4.07 -22.28
N SER A 262 16.29 4.64 -22.71
CA SER A 262 15.35 4.13 -23.72
C SER A 262 15.45 4.96 -25.00
#